data_872c17bf02b61984ba0dd37297db85d3
#
_entry.id   872c17bf02b61984ba0dd37297db85d3
#
_cell.length_a   1.000
_cell.length_b   1.000
_cell.length_c   1.000
_cell.angle_alpha   90.00
_cell.angle_beta   90.00
_cell.angle_gamma   90.00
#
_symmetry.space_group_name_H-M   'P 1'
#
loop_
_entity.id
_entity.type
_entity.pdbx_description
1 polymer ?
#
loop_
_entity_poly.entity_id
_entity_poly.type
_entity_poly.pdbx_seq_one_letter_code
_entity_poly.pdbx_strand_id
1 'polypeptide(L)'
;MRTPPPLSRQPIRAPWTHERLEHERAVALGNAIDASSAASYSSTLQSYVTFCRSHNFAIDPTPDTLSFYTVFMCHHIKPSSVDAYLSGICNQLEPFYPHARSNRRHQLVA
;
A
#
# COMPACT_ATOMS: atom_id res chain seq x y z
N MET A 1 42.18 1.48 -2.74
CA MET A 1 41.67 0.94 -2.56
C MET A 1 41.46 0.34 -2.71
N ARG A 2 41.52 0.29 -2.44
CA ARG A 2 40.87 -0.41 -2.52
C ARG A 2 40.08 -0.32 -2.44
N THR A 3 39.85 -0.20 -2.62
CA THR A 3 39.10 -0.46 -2.54
C THR A 3 38.62 -0.73 -2.53
N PRO A 4 38.39 -0.62 -2.35
CA PRO A 4 37.70 -0.85 -1.95
C PRO A 4 37.48 -1.66 -1.89
N PRO A 5 37.54 -1.66 -1.66
CA PRO A 5 37.32 -2.89 -1.51
C PRO A 5 36.12 -3.64 -1.46
N PRO A 6 35.51 -3.90 -0.81
CA PRO A 6 34.51 -4.93 -0.73
C PRO A 6 33.57 -4.93 -1.89
N LEU A 7 33.35 -3.77 -2.46
CA LEU A 7 32.46 -3.63 -3.61
C LEU A 7 32.94 -4.43 -4.82
N SER A 8 34.26 -4.54 -4.98
CA SER A 8 34.83 -5.26 -6.10
C SER A 8 34.57 -6.76 -6.03
N ARG A 9 34.17 -7.27 -4.87
CA ARG A 9 33.91 -8.69 -4.68
C ARG A 9 32.47 -9.08 -4.86
N GLN A 10 31.59 -8.10 -4.93
CA GLN A 10 30.17 -8.36 -5.11
C GLN A 10 29.82 -8.44 -6.58
N PRO A 11 28.89 -9.33 -6.94
CA PRO A 11 28.44 -9.36 -8.33
C PRO A 11 27.78 -8.04 -8.71
N ILE A 12 27.97 -7.67 -9.96
CA ILE A 12 27.29 -6.51 -10.51
C ILE A 12 25.81 -6.88 -10.62
N ARG A 13 24.94 -6.02 -10.10
CA ARG A 13 23.51 -6.25 -10.14
C ARG A 13 22.86 -5.30 -11.13
N ALA A 14 21.93 -5.86 -11.91
CA ALA A 14 21.19 -5.04 -12.84
C ALA A 14 20.36 -4.00 -12.09
N PRO A 15 20.34 -2.75 -12.55
CA PRO A 15 19.49 -1.75 -11.92
C PRO A 15 18.03 -2.06 -12.15
N TRP A 16 17.19 -1.65 -11.21
CA TRP A 16 15.73 -1.76 -11.35
C TRP A 16 15.22 -0.51 -12.06
N THR A 17 14.06 -0.66 -12.69
CA THR A 17 13.33 0.49 -13.20
C THR A 17 12.84 1.35 -12.03
N HIS A 18 12.56 2.61 -12.31
CA HIS A 18 12.01 3.51 -11.29
C HIS A 18 10.68 2.97 -10.76
N GLU A 19 9.84 2.44 -11.64
CA GLU A 19 8.56 1.85 -11.27
C GLU A 19 8.74 0.67 -10.32
N ARG A 20 9.72 -0.17 -10.57
CA ARG A 20 10.00 -1.30 -9.69
C ARG A 20 10.51 -0.84 -8.33
N LEU A 21 11.37 0.19 -8.30
CA LEU A 21 11.84 0.76 -7.04
C LEU A 21 10.68 1.31 -6.21
N GLU A 22 9.77 2.02 -6.85
CA GLU A 22 8.59 2.55 -6.18
C GLU A 22 7.71 1.43 -5.64
N HIS A 23 7.49 0.40 -6.43
CA HIS A 23 6.68 -0.74 -6.03
C HIS A 23 7.31 -1.48 -4.83
N GLU A 24 8.60 -1.78 -4.92
CA GLU A 24 9.28 -2.48 -3.84
C GLU A 24 9.34 -1.65 -2.57
N ARG A 25 9.47 -0.34 -2.71
CA ARG A 25 9.42 0.56 -1.56
C ARG A 25 8.03 0.53 -0.91
N ALA A 26 6.99 0.55 -1.73
CA ALA A 26 5.61 0.50 -1.23
C ALA A 26 5.35 -0.81 -0.47
N VAL A 27 5.84 -1.93 -1.00
CA VAL A 27 5.73 -3.23 -0.34
C VAL A 27 6.49 -3.23 0.99
N ALA A 28 7.70 -2.68 1.00
CA ALA A 28 8.50 -2.62 2.23
C ALA A 28 7.84 -1.75 3.29
N LEU A 29 7.28 -0.60 2.89
CA LEU A 29 6.56 0.28 3.82
C LEU A 29 5.31 -0.42 4.36
N GLY A 30 4.58 -1.14 3.52
CA GLY A 30 3.42 -1.90 3.95
C GLY A 30 3.78 -2.96 4.98
N ASN A 31 4.88 -3.68 4.76
CA ASN A 31 5.36 -4.67 5.71
C ASN A 31 5.77 -4.03 7.04
N ALA A 32 6.39 -2.85 6.99
CA ALA A 32 6.78 -2.13 8.19
C ALA A 32 5.57 -1.65 8.99
N ILE A 33 4.54 -1.13 8.32
CA ILE A 33 3.29 -0.73 8.95
C ILE A 33 2.64 -1.93 9.62
N ASP A 34 2.61 -3.05 8.91
CA ASP A 34 2.01 -4.28 9.38
C ASP A 34 2.70 -4.82 10.63
N ALA A 35 4.02 -4.74 10.67
CA ALA A 35 4.81 -5.24 11.76
C ALA A 35 4.78 -4.32 12.98
N SER A 36 4.57 -3.02 12.79
CA SER A 36 4.76 -2.05 13.87
C SER A 36 3.67 -2.07 14.93
N SER A 37 2.40 -2.12 14.58
CA SER A 37 1.33 -2.26 15.59
C SER A 37 -0.06 -2.24 14.96
N ALA A 38 -0.61 -3.39 14.69
CA ALA A 38 -2.00 -3.50 14.26
C ALA A 38 -2.97 -2.89 15.27
N ALA A 39 -2.62 -2.92 16.55
CA ALA A 39 -3.47 -2.42 17.62
C ALA A 39 -3.67 -0.90 17.58
N SER A 40 -2.73 -0.16 16.98
CA SER A 40 -2.83 1.30 16.88
C SER A 40 -3.58 1.76 15.62
N TYR A 41 -3.95 0.84 14.74
CA TYR A 41 -4.68 1.21 13.52
C TYR A 41 -6.14 1.47 13.86
N SER A 42 -6.75 2.41 13.13
CA SER A 42 -8.20 2.59 13.22
C SER A 42 -8.91 1.36 12.67
N SER A 43 -10.19 1.20 13.02
CA SER A 43 -10.98 0.07 12.52
C SER A 43 -11.07 0.07 10.99
N THR A 44 -11.09 1.23 10.36
CA THR A 44 -11.14 1.33 8.90
C THR A 44 -9.84 0.83 8.27
N LEU A 45 -8.71 1.22 8.83
CA LEU A 45 -7.41 0.75 8.31
C LEU A 45 -7.24 -0.74 8.56
N GLN A 46 -7.67 -1.25 9.70
CA GLN A 46 -7.63 -2.68 9.98
C GLN A 46 -8.45 -3.48 8.97
N SER A 47 -9.62 -2.96 8.59
CA SER A 47 -10.46 -3.58 7.57
C SER A 47 -9.72 -3.69 6.24
N TYR A 48 -9.06 -2.61 5.82
CA TYR A 48 -8.31 -2.60 4.57
C TYR A 48 -7.11 -3.56 4.61
N VAL A 49 -6.35 -3.54 5.70
CA VAL A 49 -5.19 -4.42 5.86
C VAL A 49 -5.61 -5.88 5.84
N THR A 50 -6.71 -6.21 6.52
CA THR A 50 -7.26 -7.57 6.52
C THR A 50 -7.67 -8.00 5.11
N PHE A 51 -8.32 -7.10 4.37
CA PHE A 51 -8.71 -7.37 2.98
C PHE A 51 -7.47 -7.67 2.14
N CYS A 52 -6.45 -6.83 2.23
CA CYS A 52 -5.22 -7.01 1.45
C CYS A 52 -4.54 -8.33 1.78
N ARG A 53 -4.45 -8.68 3.05
CA ARG A 53 -3.85 -9.95 3.47
C ARG A 53 -4.62 -11.15 2.94
N SER A 54 -5.92 -11.15 3.07
CA SER A 54 -6.72 -12.30 2.66
C SER A 54 -6.74 -12.49 1.15
N HIS A 55 -6.45 -11.44 0.38
CA HIS A 55 -6.41 -11.51 -1.08
C HIS A 55 -4.99 -11.46 -1.64
N ASN A 56 -3.99 -11.47 -0.79
CA ASN A 56 -2.57 -11.41 -1.18
C ASN A 56 -2.22 -10.14 -1.96
N PHE A 57 -2.80 -9.01 -1.59
CA PHE A 57 -2.45 -7.71 -2.14
C PHE A 57 -1.46 -7.00 -1.23
N ALA A 58 -0.58 -6.20 -1.83
CA ALA A 58 0.21 -5.25 -1.07
C ALA A 58 -0.72 -4.17 -0.50
N ILE A 59 -0.34 -3.57 0.63
CA ILE A 59 -1.14 -2.53 1.28
C ILE A 59 -1.16 -1.23 0.47
N ASP A 60 -0.21 -1.06 -0.46
CA ASP A 60 -0.14 0.10 -1.34
C ASP A 60 -1.52 0.39 -1.94
N PRO A 61 -2.10 1.58 -1.67
CA PRO A 61 -3.46 1.91 -2.12
C PRO A 61 -3.47 2.36 -3.58
N THR A 62 -3.13 1.45 -4.48
CA THR A 62 -3.24 1.69 -5.93
C THR A 62 -4.70 1.78 -6.32
N PRO A 63 -5.01 2.40 -7.50
CA PRO A 63 -6.39 2.41 -7.99
C PRO A 63 -7.00 1.01 -8.09
N ASP A 64 -6.22 0.02 -8.53
CA ASP A 64 -6.72 -1.35 -8.63
C ASP A 64 -7.08 -1.91 -7.26
N THR A 65 -6.17 -1.82 -6.30
CA THR A 65 -6.42 -2.35 -4.95
C THR A 65 -7.59 -1.65 -4.29
N LEU A 66 -7.66 -0.32 -4.40
CA LEU A 66 -8.78 0.44 -3.83
C LEU A 66 -10.10 0.09 -4.50
N SER A 67 -10.11 -0.11 -5.82
CA SER A 67 -11.33 -0.47 -6.54
C SER A 67 -11.82 -1.86 -6.12
N PHE A 68 -10.92 -2.82 -5.99
CA PHE A 68 -11.26 -4.16 -5.52
C PHE A 68 -11.81 -4.12 -4.10
N TYR A 69 -11.18 -3.36 -3.23
CA TYR A 69 -11.66 -3.18 -1.86
C TYR A 69 -13.06 -2.56 -1.83
N THR A 70 -13.28 -1.55 -2.67
CA THR A 70 -14.56 -0.86 -2.76
C THR A 70 -15.68 -1.83 -3.15
N VAL A 71 -15.46 -2.62 -4.20
CA VAL A 71 -16.44 -3.61 -4.66
C VAL A 71 -16.70 -4.64 -3.57
N PHE A 72 -15.65 -5.16 -2.96
CA PHE A 72 -15.77 -6.14 -1.88
C PHE A 72 -16.60 -5.59 -0.73
N MET A 73 -16.30 -4.38 -0.28
CA MET A 73 -17.00 -3.80 0.86
C MET A 73 -18.43 -3.41 0.56
N CYS A 74 -18.74 -3.04 -0.68
CA CYS A 74 -20.13 -2.72 -1.07
C CYS A 74 -21.07 -3.92 -0.96
N HIS A 75 -20.54 -5.13 -0.90
CA HIS A 75 -21.33 -6.33 -0.65
C HIS A 75 -21.60 -6.56 0.84
N HIS A 76 -20.96 -5.82 1.71
CA HIS A 76 -21.06 -6.01 3.16
C HIS A 76 -21.64 -4.80 3.88
N ILE A 77 -21.37 -3.59 3.41
CA ILE A 77 -21.83 -2.36 4.04
C ILE A 77 -22.37 -1.39 2.97
N LYS A 78 -23.04 -0.34 3.42
CA LYS A 78 -23.62 0.66 2.53
C LYS A 78 -22.53 1.42 1.77
N PRO A 79 -22.76 1.80 0.50
CA PRO A 79 -21.78 2.59 -0.26
C PRO A 79 -21.32 3.87 0.43
N SER A 80 -22.22 4.56 1.15
CA SER A 80 -21.84 5.76 1.89
C SER A 80 -20.84 5.45 3.01
N SER A 81 -20.98 4.27 3.64
CA SER A 81 -20.02 3.82 4.65
C SER A 81 -18.68 3.46 4.03
N VAL A 82 -18.69 2.86 2.84
CA VAL A 82 -17.46 2.55 2.11
C VAL A 82 -16.69 3.83 1.80
N ASP A 83 -17.38 4.89 1.41
CA ASP A 83 -16.78 6.18 1.15
C ASP A 83 -16.06 6.74 2.38
N ALA A 84 -16.71 6.65 3.54
CA ALA A 84 -16.09 7.06 4.81
C ALA A 84 -14.87 6.20 5.15
N TYR A 85 -14.94 4.89 4.90
CA TYR A 85 -13.81 3.98 5.11
C TYR A 85 -12.63 4.36 4.22
N LEU A 86 -12.88 4.62 2.93
CA LEU A 86 -11.83 5.04 1.99
C LEU A 86 -11.16 6.33 2.43
N SER A 87 -11.95 7.29 2.92
CA SER A 87 -11.40 8.55 3.43
C SER A 87 -10.45 8.31 4.59
N GLY A 88 -10.85 7.48 5.55
CA GLY A 88 -10.02 7.16 6.70
C GLY A 88 -8.75 6.42 6.32
N ILE A 89 -8.87 5.43 5.44
CA ILE A 89 -7.74 4.63 4.96
C ILE A 89 -6.72 5.53 4.27
N CYS A 90 -7.15 6.33 3.30
CA CYS A 90 -6.25 7.18 2.55
C CYS A 90 -5.61 8.27 3.43
N ASN A 91 -6.35 8.78 4.40
CA ASN A 91 -5.83 9.76 5.33
C ASN A 91 -4.69 9.18 6.18
N GLN A 92 -4.84 7.94 6.64
CA GLN A 92 -3.82 7.28 7.46
C GLN A 92 -2.64 6.79 6.65
N LEU A 93 -2.84 6.41 5.38
CA LEU A 93 -1.77 5.91 4.53
C LEU A 93 -1.01 7.00 3.78
N GLU A 94 -1.56 8.21 3.69
CA GLU A 94 -0.92 9.30 2.94
C GLU A 94 0.53 9.57 3.34
N PRO A 95 0.91 9.55 4.63
CA PRO A 95 2.31 9.77 5.01
C PRO A 95 3.28 8.74 4.43
N PHE A 96 2.80 7.55 4.13
CA PHE A 96 3.61 6.45 3.59
C PHE A 96 3.46 6.30 2.08
N TYR A 97 2.28 6.66 1.57
CA TYR A 97 1.92 6.53 0.15
C TYR A 97 1.32 7.85 -0.31
N PRO A 98 2.17 8.79 -0.75
CA PRO A 98 1.71 10.17 -1.06
C PRO A 98 0.61 10.27 -2.10
N HIS A 99 0.43 9.25 -2.94
CA HIS A 99 -0.59 9.24 -3.98
C HIS A 99 -1.92 8.63 -3.53
N ALA A 100 -2.05 8.27 -2.26
CA ALA A 100 -3.27 7.59 -1.77
C ALA A 100 -4.54 8.36 -2.11
N ARG A 101 -4.56 9.66 -1.86
CA ARG A 101 -5.75 10.49 -2.12
C ARG A 101 -6.04 10.65 -3.60
N SER A 102 -5.02 10.82 -4.44
CA SER A 102 -5.23 10.91 -5.87
C SER A 102 -5.70 9.59 -6.43
N ASN A 103 -5.17 8.48 -5.93
CA ASN A 103 -5.58 7.14 -6.34
C ASN A 103 -7.05 6.88 -5.97
N ARG A 104 -7.50 7.39 -4.83
CA ARG A 104 -8.90 7.27 -4.42
C ARG A 104 -9.84 7.98 -5.39
N ARG A 105 -9.39 9.06 -6.01
CA ARG A 105 -10.19 9.83 -6.97
C ARG A 105 -10.17 9.23 -8.36
N HIS A 106 -9.42 8.16 -8.57
CA HIS A 106 -9.36 7.49 -9.87
C HIS A 106 -10.73 6.93 -10.25
N GLN A 107 -11.03 6.91 -11.54
CA GLN A 107 -12.31 6.43 -12.05
C GLN A 107 -12.68 5.03 -11.59
N LEU A 108 -11.69 4.15 -11.44
CA LEU A 108 -11.94 2.78 -11.00
C LEU A 108 -12.45 2.71 -9.55
N VAL A 109 -12.13 3.70 -8.73
CA VAL A 109 -12.47 3.73 -7.32
C VAL A 109 -13.78 4.49 -7.08
N ALA A 110 -13.98 5.54 -7.81
CA ALA A 110 -15.13 6.43 -7.64
C ALA A 110 -16.50 5.81 -8.13
#